data_a929d8c889ae30f4c6e69494a02f7666
#
_entry.id   a929d8c889ae30f4c6e69494a02f7666
#
_cell.length_a   1.000
_cell.length_b   1.000
_cell.length_c   1.000
_cell.angle_alpha   90.00
_cell.angle_beta   90.00
_cell.angle_gamma   90.00
#
_symmetry.space_group_name_H-M   'P 1'
#
loop_
_entity.id
_entity.type
_entity.pdbx_description
1 polymer ?
#
loop_
_entity_poly.entity_id
_entity_poly.type
_entity_poly.pdbx_seq_one_letter_code
_entity_poly.pdbx_strand_id
1 'polypeptide(L)'
;MLSLLSLVVLVIPLVSLLFGTTYLYGARDFIELLLAQLLRRGALFRGLYLGLSLPLAAGFVVGIGLPFLWHGEVPAVAGSLGSLLAVGVLLTFAFTALASLTAVVVDDRSRGLGAALIVWMLGTLLYDGVILLVVTVFADYPLERALIGLTLINPVDLARVLLLLRFDAGALMGYTGAVFERFFSTAEGMIVASCALLLWSGLPLVLAARRFRVKDF
;
A
#
# COMPACT_ATOMS: atom_id res chain seq x y z
N MET A 1 -5.50 7.33 -18.34
CA MET A 1 -5.85 7.09 -16.91
C MET A 1 -5.59 5.66 -16.48
N LEU A 2 -6.07 4.62 -17.18
CA LEU A 2 -5.85 3.20 -16.80
C LEU A 2 -4.37 2.81 -16.68
N SER A 3 -3.53 3.30 -17.60
CA SER A 3 -2.07 3.05 -17.54
C SER A 3 -1.44 3.66 -16.30
N LEU A 4 -1.88 4.86 -15.89
CA LEU A 4 -1.43 5.50 -14.65
C LEU A 4 -1.88 4.72 -13.42
N LEU A 5 -3.11 4.21 -13.41
CA LEU A 5 -3.62 3.35 -12.34
C LEU A 5 -2.73 2.11 -12.16
N SER A 6 -2.46 1.38 -13.25
CA SER A 6 -1.63 0.19 -13.20
C SER A 6 -0.21 0.51 -12.72
N LEU A 7 0.35 1.64 -13.17
CA LEU A 7 1.66 2.11 -12.75
C LEU A 7 1.68 2.45 -11.25
N VAL A 8 0.70 3.20 -10.77
CA VAL A 8 0.59 3.57 -9.35
C VAL A 8 0.48 2.33 -8.47
N VAL A 9 -0.44 1.41 -8.80
CA VAL A 9 -0.70 0.20 -8.00
C VAL A 9 0.51 -0.76 -7.98
N LEU A 10 1.32 -0.78 -9.03
CA LEU A 10 2.51 -1.63 -9.11
C LEU A 10 3.76 -0.97 -8.53
N VAL A 11 4.01 0.29 -8.89
CA VAL A 11 5.28 0.97 -8.60
C VAL A 11 5.31 1.53 -7.18
N ILE A 12 4.21 2.09 -6.67
CA ILE A 12 4.18 2.68 -5.33
C ILE A 12 4.53 1.65 -4.24
N PRO A 13 3.93 0.46 -4.20
CA PRO A 13 4.31 -0.58 -3.25
C PRO A 13 5.79 -0.96 -3.35
N LEU A 14 6.30 -1.15 -4.57
CA LEU A 14 7.70 -1.52 -4.81
C LEU A 14 8.66 -0.46 -4.29
N VAL A 15 8.45 0.80 -4.71
CA VAL A 15 9.29 1.93 -4.31
C VAL A 15 9.25 2.12 -2.80
N SER A 16 8.05 2.11 -2.20
CA SER A 16 7.89 2.31 -0.76
C SER A 16 8.58 1.20 0.06
N LEU A 17 8.48 -0.06 -0.38
CA LEU A 17 9.18 -1.18 0.27
C LEU A 17 10.69 -1.09 0.11
N LEU A 18 11.21 -0.90 -1.10
CA LEU A 18 12.64 -0.89 -1.36
C LEU A 18 13.34 0.33 -0.75
N PHE A 19 12.78 1.51 -0.95
CA PHE A 19 13.33 2.72 -0.33
C PHE A 19 13.21 2.68 1.19
N GLY A 20 12.08 2.20 1.71
CA GLY A 20 11.85 2.10 3.13
C GLY A 20 12.82 1.15 3.82
N THR A 21 13.00 -0.04 3.28
CA THR A 21 13.96 -1.02 3.83
C THR A 21 15.39 -0.52 3.71
N THR A 22 15.78 0.02 2.55
CA THR A 22 17.12 0.55 2.32
C THR A 22 17.44 1.71 3.27
N TYR A 23 16.52 2.64 3.42
CA TYR A 23 16.66 3.79 4.33
C TYR A 23 16.86 3.35 5.78
N LEU A 24 16.03 2.43 6.27
CA LEU A 24 16.12 1.97 7.66
C LEU A 24 17.39 1.15 7.95
N TYR A 25 17.85 0.35 6.99
CA TYR A 25 19.14 -0.32 7.13
C TYR A 25 20.32 0.65 7.08
N GLY A 26 20.27 1.67 6.23
CA GLY A 26 21.30 2.71 6.18
C GLY A 26 21.32 3.64 7.38
N ALA A 27 20.21 3.74 8.11
CA ALA A 27 20.10 4.57 9.31
C ALA A 27 20.49 3.83 10.62
N ARG A 28 20.89 2.56 10.58
CA ARG A 28 21.13 1.77 11.80
C ARG A 28 22.20 2.40 12.73
N ASP A 29 23.36 2.73 12.20
CA ASP A 29 24.43 3.34 12.98
C ASP A 29 23.98 4.66 13.61
N PHE A 30 23.18 5.43 12.88
CA PHE A 30 22.59 6.68 13.38
C PHE A 30 21.53 6.42 14.47
N ILE A 31 20.72 5.35 14.33
CA ILE A 31 19.73 4.93 15.34
C ILE A 31 20.46 4.55 16.64
N GLU A 32 21.53 3.76 16.57
CA GLU A 32 22.34 3.35 17.72
C GLU A 32 22.92 4.58 18.45
N LEU A 33 23.47 5.51 17.69
CA LEU A 33 24.03 6.75 18.23
C LEU A 33 22.96 7.61 18.94
N LEU A 34 21.76 7.73 18.36
CA LEU A 34 20.66 8.47 18.97
C LEU A 34 20.08 7.78 20.20
N LEU A 35 20.05 6.45 20.23
CA LEU A 35 19.61 5.68 21.39
C LEU A 35 20.61 5.80 22.58
N ALA A 36 21.89 5.97 22.30
CA ALA A 36 22.90 6.27 23.32
C ALA A 36 22.69 7.65 23.97
N GLN A 37 22.00 8.59 23.33
CA GLN A 37 21.67 9.91 23.83
C GLN A 37 20.38 9.97 24.68
N LEU A 38 19.90 8.86 25.23
CA LEU A 38 18.70 8.75 26.09
C LEU A 38 17.38 9.17 25.41
N LEU A 39 17.31 9.12 24.09
CA LEU A 39 16.06 9.42 23.37
C LEU A 39 15.02 8.30 23.56
N ARG A 40 13.75 8.69 23.65
CA ARG A 40 12.66 7.72 23.75
C ARG A 40 12.55 6.92 22.46
N ARG A 41 12.73 5.61 22.51
CA ARG A 41 12.67 4.67 21.35
C ARG A 41 11.41 4.89 20.49
N GLY A 42 10.25 5.15 21.11
CA GLY A 42 9.01 5.38 20.37
C GLY A 42 8.93 6.73 19.64
N ALA A 43 9.60 7.77 20.15
CA ALA A 43 9.69 9.06 19.45
C ALA A 43 10.63 8.95 18.24
N LEU A 44 11.77 8.27 18.43
CA LEU A 44 12.72 8.00 17.36
C LEU A 44 12.08 7.21 16.21
N PHE A 45 11.39 6.10 16.53
CA PHE A 45 10.71 5.30 15.51
C PHE A 45 9.67 6.09 14.72
N ARG A 46 8.84 6.91 15.41
CA ARG A 46 7.87 7.77 14.73
C ARG A 46 8.55 8.80 13.82
N GLY A 47 9.65 9.40 14.29
CA GLY A 47 10.44 10.33 13.48
C GLY A 47 11.00 9.68 12.22
N LEU A 48 11.56 8.48 12.33
CA LEU A 48 12.07 7.70 11.18
C LEU A 48 10.96 7.33 10.19
N TYR A 49 9.82 6.85 10.70
CA TYR A 49 8.68 6.49 9.84
C TYR A 49 8.09 7.69 9.11
N LEU A 50 7.83 8.80 9.81
CA LEU A 50 7.29 10.00 9.20
C LEU A 50 8.30 10.69 8.28
N GLY A 51 9.58 10.71 8.67
CA GLY A 51 10.66 11.23 7.84
C GLY A 51 10.87 10.46 6.53
N LEU A 52 10.41 9.21 6.48
CA LEU A 52 10.41 8.40 5.27
C LEU A 52 9.09 8.52 4.48
N SER A 53 7.95 8.32 5.16
CA SER A 53 6.65 8.22 4.50
C SER A 53 6.16 9.56 3.93
N LEU A 54 6.39 10.67 4.62
CA LEU A 54 5.95 11.99 4.16
C LEU A 54 6.64 12.45 2.87
N PRO A 55 7.99 12.39 2.75
CA PRO A 55 8.64 12.75 1.48
C PRO A 55 8.26 11.84 0.32
N LEU A 56 8.08 10.53 0.55
CA LEU A 56 7.62 9.61 -0.49
C LEU A 56 6.19 9.94 -0.95
N ALA A 57 5.28 10.19 -0.02
CA ALA A 57 3.92 10.58 -0.32
C ALA A 57 3.87 11.95 -1.04
N ALA A 58 4.63 12.93 -0.56
CA ALA A 58 4.73 14.24 -1.20
C ALA A 58 5.31 14.16 -2.61
N GLY A 59 6.38 13.38 -2.80
CA GLY A 59 6.99 13.13 -4.11
C GLY A 59 6.00 12.47 -5.08
N PHE A 60 5.20 11.51 -4.61
CA PHE A 60 4.13 10.90 -5.38
C PHE A 60 3.05 11.92 -5.78
N VAL A 61 2.53 12.69 -4.82
CA VAL A 61 1.49 13.70 -5.07
C VAL A 61 1.97 14.77 -6.06
N VAL A 62 3.20 15.27 -5.89
CA VAL A 62 3.79 16.25 -6.80
C VAL A 62 4.06 15.62 -8.17
N GLY A 63 4.66 14.41 -8.21
CA GLY A 63 5.02 13.73 -9.45
C GLY A 63 3.81 13.41 -10.34
N ILE A 64 2.69 13.00 -9.73
CA ILE A 64 1.45 12.74 -10.48
C ILE A 64 0.60 13.99 -10.65
N GLY A 65 0.48 14.83 -9.62
CA GLY A 65 -0.42 15.99 -9.65
C GLY A 65 0.08 17.13 -10.55
N LEU A 66 1.36 17.40 -10.55
CA LEU A 66 1.94 18.54 -11.27
C LEU A 66 1.71 18.50 -12.80
N PRO A 67 1.86 17.38 -13.51
CA PRO A 67 1.53 17.29 -14.94
C PRO A 67 0.07 17.64 -15.25
N PHE A 68 -0.89 17.23 -14.40
CA PHE A 68 -2.31 17.57 -14.60
C PHE A 68 -2.59 19.05 -14.37
N LEU A 69 -1.93 19.66 -13.38
CA LEU A 69 -2.03 21.09 -13.15
C LEU A 69 -1.48 21.88 -14.35
N TRP A 70 -0.37 21.43 -14.93
CA TRP A 70 0.29 22.10 -16.06
C TRP A 70 -0.54 22.08 -17.35
N HIS A 71 -1.24 20.96 -17.61
CA HIS A 71 -2.06 20.80 -18.83
C HIS A 71 -3.49 21.36 -18.69
N GLY A 72 -3.87 21.89 -17.51
CA GLY A 72 -5.20 22.49 -17.29
C GLY A 72 -6.37 21.51 -17.30
N GLU A 73 -6.12 20.21 -17.24
CA GLU A 73 -7.15 19.16 -17.30
C GLU A 73 -7.81 18.85 -15.94
N VAL A 74 -7.38 19.54 -14.88
CA VAL A 74 -7.83 19.28 -13.50
C VAL A 74 -9.35 19.32 -13.34
N PRO A 75 -10.11 20.30 -13.90
CA PRO A 75 -11.55 20.32 -13.71
C PRO A 75 -12.28 19.10 -14.28
N ALA A 76 -11.79 18.56 -15.41
CA ALA A 76 -12.40 17.42 -16.08
C ALA A 76 -12.14 16.07 -15.35
N VAL A 77 -11.02 15.97 -14.65
CA VAL A 77 -10.56 14.71 -14.03
C VAL A 77 -10.38 14.81 -12.51
N ALA A 78 -10.83 15.88 -11.88
CA ALA A 78 -10.59 16.17 -10.47
C ALA A 78 -10.99 15.03 -9.52
N GLY A 79 -12.15 14.40 -9.76
CA GLY A 79 -12.65 13.31 -8.92
C GLY A 79 -11.80 12.05 -9.02
N SER A 80 -11.45 11.65 -10.24
CA SER A 80 -10.63 10.46 -10.49
C SER A 80 -9.16 10.68 -10.10
N LEU A 81 -8.60 11.85 -10.39
CA LEU A 81 -7.26 12.23 -9.95
C LEU A 81 -7.17 12.28 -8.41
N GLY A 82 -8.16 12.90 -7.75
CA GLY A 82 -8.23 12.97 -6.29
C GLY A 82 -8.26 11.59 -5.64
N SER A 83 -9.05 10.66 -6.17
CA SER A 83 -9.09 9.27 -5.68
C SER A 83 -7.77 8.53 -5.93
N LEU A 84 -7.14 8.72 -7.10
CA LEU A 84 -5.84 8.15 -7.40
C LEU A 84 -4.75 8.62 -6.41
N LEU A 85 -4.71 9.92 -6.15
CA LEU A 85 -3.77 10.50 -5.19
C LEU A 85 -4.04 10.02 -3.76
N ALA A 86 -5.30 10.00 -3.33
CA ALA A 86 -5.66 9.53 -1.98
C ALA A 86 -5.28 8.06 -1.77
N VAL A 87 -5.65 7.17 -2.70
CA VAL A 87 -5.32 5.75 -2.62
C VAL A 87 -3.81 5.52 -2.71
N GLY A 88 -3.11 6.22 -3.60
CA GLY A 88 -1.65 6.11 -3.72
C GLY A 88 -0.91 6.58 -2.47
N VAL A 89 -1.38 7.64 -1.81
CA VAL A 89 -0.84 8.09 -0.51
C VAL A 89 -1.08 7.02 0.56
N LEU A 90 -2.27 6.43 0.65
CA LEU A 90 -2.56 5.36 1.60
C LEU A 90 -1.69 4.13 1.34
N LEU A 91 -1.49 3.74 0.08
CA LEU A 91 -0.55 2.66 -0.29
C LEU A 91 0.88 3.01 0.14
N THR A 92 1.34 4.24 -0.07
CA THR A 92 2.67 4.68 0.38
C THR A 92 2.83 4.49 1.89
N PHE A 93 1.86 4.91 2.69
CA PHE A 93 1.89 4.72 4.15
C PHE A 93 1.83 3.24 4.54
N ALA A 94 1.00 2.43 3.89
CA ALA A 94 0.89 1.00 4.18
C ALA A 94 2.21 0.27 3.88
N PHE A 95 2.81 0.52 2.71
CA PHE A 95 4.03 -0.17 2.30
C PHE A 95 5.30 0.36 2.97
N THR A 96 5.35 1.62 3.37
CA THR A 96 6.41 2.12 4.28
C THR A 96 6.28 1.54 5.69
N ALA A 97 5.07 1.26 6.18
CA ALA A 97 4.86 0.55 7.43
C ALA A 97 5.34 -0.91 7.35
N LEU A 98 5.03 -1.61 6.24
CA LEU A 98 5.55 -2.97 5.96
C LEU A 98 7.07 -2.97 5.82
N ALA A 99 7.67 -1.98 5.14
CA ALA A 99 9.12 -1.82 5.05
C ALA A 99 9.75 -1.65 6.43
N SER A 100 9.13 -0.83 7.29
CA SER A 100 9.58 -0.62 8.67
C SER A 100 9.51 -1.90 9.49
N LEU A 101 8.44 -2.68 9.34
CA LEU A 101 8.30 -3.97 10.00
C LEU A 101 9.37 -4.96 9.54
N THR A 102 9.59 -5.06 8.23
CA THR A 102 10.60 -5.93 7.62
C THR A 102 12.01 -5.58 8.14
N ALA A 103 12.38 -4.30 8.14
CA ALA A 103 13.70 -3.84 8.58
C ALA A 103 13.94 -4.04 10.09
N VAL A 104 12.88 -4.02 10.90
CA VAL A 104 12.99 -4.29 12.34
C VAL A 104 13.05 -5.78 12.64
N VAL A 105 12.34 -6.63 11.86
CA VAL A 105 12.29 -8.08 12.09
C VAL A 105 13.51 -8.79 11.53
N VAL A 106 14.00 -8.39 10.36
CA VAL A 106 15.12 -9.02 9.69
C VAL A 106 16.38 -8.19 9.96
N ASP A 107 17.44 -8.82 10.50
CA ASP A 107 18.68 -8.11 10.86
C ASP A 107 19.61 -7.90 9.67
N ASP A 108 19.69 -8.85 8.79
CA ASP A 108 20.55 -8.80 7.61
C ASP A 108 19.92 -7.96 6.49
N ARG A 109 20.68 -6.99 5.96
CA ARG A 109 20.23 -6.07 4.90
C ARG A 109 19.81 -6.82 3.63
N SER A 110 20.60 -7.79 3.21
CA SER A 110 20.34 -8.53 1.96
C SER A 110 19.09 -9.38 2.08
N ARG A 111 18.91 -10.07 3.22
CA ARG A 111 17.71 -10.86 3.52
C ARG A 111 16.48 -9.96 3.65
N GLY A 112 16.62 -8.79 4.27
CA GLY A 112 15.53 -7.83 4.42
C GLY A 112 15.05 -7.26 3.09
N LEU A 113 15.97 -6.92 2.18
CA LEU A 113 15.62 -6.50 0.82
C LEU A 113 14.98 -7.64 0.04
N GLY A 114 15.48 -8.88 0.17
CA GLY A 114 14.86 -10.06 -0.41
C GLY A 114 13.44 -10.29 0.12
N ALA A 115 13.22 -10.16 1.44
CA ALA A 115 11.91 -10.27 2.05
C ALA A 115 10.95 -9.18 1.53
N ALA A 116 11.40 -7.94 1.39
CA ALA A 116 10.62 -6.84 0.84
C ALA A 116 10.18 -7.14 -0.61
N LEU A 117 11.08 -7.65 -1.45
CA LEU A 117 10.74 -8.06 -2.82
C LEU A 117 9.74 -9.21 -2.86
N ILE A 118 9.88 -10.21 -1.97
CA ILE A 118 8.92 -11.31 -1.86
C ILE A 118 7.55 -10.80 -1.44
N VAL A 119 7.46 -9.92 -0.43
CA VAL A 119 6.20 -9.31 0.00
C VAL A 119 5.53 -8.55 -1.15
N TRP A 120 6.31 -7.77 -1.90
CA TRP A 120 5.79 -7.06 -3.08
C TRP A 120 5.29 -8.03 -4.16
N MET A 121 6.08 -9.05 -4.49
CA MET A 121 5.74 -10.02 -5.53
C MET A 121 4.48 -10.84 -5.14
N LEU A 122 4.38 -11.24 -3.87
CA LEU A 122 3.20 -11.92 -3.34
C LEU A 122 1.95 -11.05 -3.44
N GLY A 123 2.05 -9.77 -3.02
CA GLY A 123 0.91 -8.87 -3.01
C GLY A 123 0.48 -8.34 -4.38
N THR A 124 1.39 -8.28 -5.37
CA THR A 124 1.10 -7.68 -6.68
C THR A 124 0.91 -8.71 -7.79
N LEU A 125 1.79 -9.71 -7.89
CA LEU A 125 1.80 -10.65 -9.00
C LEU A 125 1.14 -11.98 -8.66
N LEU A 126 1.53 -12.61 -7.55
CA LEU A 126 1.02 -13.93 -7.18
C LEU A 126 -0.42 -13.86 -6.70
N TYR A 127 -0.82 -12.76 -6.07
CA TYR A 127 -2.18 -12.61 -5.56
C TYR A 127 -3.22 -12.58 -6.67
N ASP A 128 -2.95 -11.93 -7.78
CA ASP A 128 -3.82 -11.92 -8.97
C ASP A 128 -4.02 -13.35 -9.51
N GLY A 129 -2.94 -14.15 -9.53
CA GLY A 129 -2.99 -15.55 -9.89
C GLY A 129 -3.85 -16.38 -8.95
N VAL A 130 -3.78 -16.12 -7.64
CA VAL A 130 -4.62 -16.79 -6.64
C VAL A 130 -6.10 -16.45 -6.84
N ILE A 131 -6.43 -15.18 -7.05
CA ILE A 131 -7.83 -14.76 -7.33
C ILE A 131 -8.34 -15.45 -8.61
N LEU A 132 -7.55 -15.45 -9.69
CA LEU A 132 -7.92 -16.11 -10.93
C LEU A 132 -8.14 -17.62 -10.72
N LEU A 133 -7.27 -18.27 -9.97
CA LEU A 133 -7.41 -19.70 -9.64
C LEU A 133 -8.69 -19.95 -8.84
N VAL A 134 -8.99 -19.15 -7.82
CA VAL A 134 -10.23 -19.29 -7.04
C VAL A 134 -11.46 -19.12 -7.92
N VAL A 135 -11.49 -18.12 -8.80
CA VAL A 135 -12.61 -17.88 -9.71
C VAL A 135 -12.81 -19.04 -10.68
N THR A 136 -11.72 -19.62 -11.21
CA THR A 136 -11.81 -20.70 -12.20
C THR A 136 -12.16 -22.04 -11.57
N VAL A 137 -11.57 -22.39 -10.43
CA VAL A 137 -11.80 -23.69 -9.75
C VAL A 137 -13.17 -23.76 -9.08
N PHE A 138 -13.65 -22.65 -8.54
CA PHE A 138 -14.93 -22.58 -7.82
C PHE A 138 -16.02 -21.86 -8.60
N ALA A 139 -15.96 -21.88 -9.94
CA ALA A 139 -16.92 -21.16 -10.80
C ALA A 139 -18.39 -21.52 -10.56
N ASP A 140 -18.67 -22.75 -10.09
CA ASP A 140 -20.02 -23.25 -9.80
C ASP A 140 -20.58 -22.81 -8.44
N TYR A 141 -19.78 -22.11 -7.61
CA TYR A 141 -20.17 -21.67 -6.27
C TYR A 141 -20.41 -20.15 -6.22
N PRO A 142 -21.26 -19.65 -5.28
CA PRO A 142 -21.45 -18.22 -5.08
C PRO A 142 -20.20 -17.60 -4.45
N LEU A 143 -19.34 -17.02 -5.30
CA LEU A 143 -18.04 -16.47 -4.89
C LEU A 143 -18.08 -15.05 -4.37
N GLU A 144 -19.25 -14.37 -4.38
CA GLU A 144 -19.36 -12.94 -4.06
C GLU A 144 -18.67 -12.55 -2.75
N ARG A 145 -19.00 -13.25 -1.66
CA ARG A 145 -18.43 -12.97 -0.32
C ARG A 145 -16.95 -13.34 -0.22
N ALA A 146 -16.54 -14.42 -0.88
CA ALA A 146 -15.16 -14.88 -0.88
C ALA A 146 -14.26 -13.88 -1.63
N LEU A 147 -14.70 -13.37 -2.78
CA LEU A 147 -13.96 -12.37 -3.56
C LEU A 147 -13.80 -11.06 -2.80
N ILE A 148 -14.88 -10.56 -2.17
CA ILE A 148 -14.79 -9.36 -1.33
C ILE A 148 -13.81 -9.57 -0.18
N GLY A 149 -13.87 -10.72 0.50
CA GLY A 149 -12.94 -11.04 1.59
C GLY A 149 -11.49 -11.11 1.12
N LEU A 150 -11.23 -11.76 0.00
CA LEU A 150 -9.89 -11.82 -0.60
C LEU A 150 -9.38 -10.43 -0.94
N THR A 151 -10.17 -9.60 -1.61
CA THR A 151 -9.77 -8.23 -1.95
C THR A 151 -9.41 -7.38 -0.71
N LEU A 152 -10.14 -7.54 0.40
CA LEU A 152 -9.83 -6.82 1.65
C LEU A 152 -8.53 -7.28 2.31
N ILE A 153 -8.10 -8.53 2.08
CA ILE A 153 -6.84 -9.08 2.63
C ILE A 153 -5.61 -8.50 1.92
N ASN A 154 -5.73 -8.00 0.70
CA ASN A 154 -4.60 -7.45 -0.04
C ASN A 154 -4.79 -5.94 -0.30
N PRO A 155 -3.94 -5.05 0.25
CA PRO A 155 -4.06 -3.61 0.06
C PRO A 155 -3.85 -3.18 -1.39
N VAL A 156 -3.07 -3.93 -2.18
CA VAL A 156 -2.81 -3.64 -3.60
C VAL A 156 -4.05 -3.92 -4.44
N ASP A 157 -4.66 -5.09 -4.24
CA ASP A 157 -5.87 -5.49 -4.96
C ASP A 157 -7.06 -4.59 -4.57
N LEU A 158 -7.21 -4.29 -3.27
CA LEU A 158 -8.22 -3.37 -2.78
C LEU A 158 -8.08 -1.97 -3.41
N ALA A 159 -6.86 -1.45 -3.47
CA ALA A 159 -6.57 -0.18 -4.12
C ALA A 159 -6.91 -0.21 -5.62
N ARG A 160 -6.55 -1.31 -6.31
CA ARG A 160 -6.86 -1.52 -7.73
C ARG A 160 -8.37 -1.52 -7.98
N VAL A 161 -9.13 -2.30 -7.21
CA VAL A 161 -10.60 -2.38 -7.34
C VAL A 161 -11.25 -1.01 -7.12
N LEU A 162 -10.87 -0.30 -6.04
CA LEU A 162 -11.41 1.03 -5.75
C LEU A 162 -11.14 2.04 -6.88
N LEU A 163 -9.94 2.01 -7.44
CA LEU A 163 -9.58 2.89 -8.54
C LEU A 163 -10.29 2.51 -9.83
N LEU A 164 -10.40 1.23 -10.19
CA LEU A 164 -11.11 0.78 -11.38
C LEU A 164 -12.59 1.16 -11.34
N LEU A 165 -13.24 1.04 -10.18
CA LEU A 165 -14.62 1.48 -10.01
C LEU A 165 -14.77 3.00 -10.14
N ARG A 166 -13.79 3.78 -9.66
CA ARG A 166 -13.81 5.25 -9.81
C ARG A 166 -13.57 5.74 -11.23
N PHE A 167 -12.92 4.94 -12.05
CA PHE A 167 -12.66 5.23 -13.46
C PHE A 167 -13.73 4.64 -14.40
N ASP A 168 -14.87 4.16 -13.88
CA ASP A 168 -15.92 3.45 -14.62
C ASP A 168 -15.38 2.28 -15.46
N ALA A 169 -14.28 1.71 -15.03
CA ALA A 169 -13.59 0.63 -15.71
C ALA A 169 -13.90 -0.76 -15.09
N GLY A 170 -14.89 -0.86 -14.21
CA GLY A 170 -15.30 -2.11 -13.57
C GLY A 170 -15.68 -3.21 -14.57
N ALA A 171 -16.20 -2.82 -15.74
CA ALA A 171 -16.53 -3.75 -16.83
C ALA A 171 -15.29 -4.55 -17.33
N LEU A 172 -14.07 -4.03 -17.19
CA LEU A 172 -12.84 -4.72 -17.58
C LEU A 172 -12.52 -5.92 -16.66
N MET A 173 -13.12 -5.98 -15.49
CA MET A 173 -12.95 -7.08 -14.53
C MET A 173 -13.93 -8.24 -14.75
N GLY A 174 -14.82 -8.16 -15.74
CA GLY A 174 -15.80 -9.19 -16.05
C GLY A 174 -16.76 -9.46 -14.88
N TYR A 175 -17.01 -10.74 -14.56
CA TYR A 175 -17.91 -11.15 -13.48
C TYR A 175 -17.50 -10.57 -12.11
N THR A 176 -16.23 -10.55 -11.81
CA THR A 176 -15.71 -9.99 -10.55
C THR A 176 -15.98 -8.50 -10.43
N GLY A 177 -15.96 -7.77 -11.54
CA GLY A 177 -16.28 -6.34 -11.57
C GLY A 177 -17.70 -6.03 -11.13
N ALA A 178 -18.69 -6.80 -11.60
CA ALA A 178 -20.07 -6.63 -11.19
C ALA A 178 -20.29 -6.88 -9.68
N VAL A 179 -19.60 -7.86 -9.11
CA VAL A 179 -19.63 -8.15 -7.67
C VAL A 179 -19.04 -6.98 -6.87
N PHE A 180 -17.88 -6.46 -7.30
CA PHE A 180 -17.21 -5.36 -6.63
C PHE A 180 -17.99 -4.06 -6.76
N GLU A 181 -18.55 -3.76 -7.93
CA GLU A 181 -19.39 -2.59 -8.15
C GLU A 181 -20.60 -2.60 -7.21
N ARG A 182 -21.29 -3.73 -7.10
CA ARG A 182 -22.44 -3.87 -6.21
C ARG A 182 -22.13 -3.63 -4.74
N PHE A 183 -20.93 -3.99 -4.26
CA PHE A 183 -20.53 -3.83 -2.87
C PHE A 183 -19.84 -2.49 -2.61
N PHE A 184 -18.77 -2.17 -3.34
CA PHE A 184 -17.94 -0.99 -3.07
C PHE A 184 -18.56 0.33 -3.56
N SER A 185 -19.62 0.31 -4.38
CA SER A 185 -20.39 1.52 -4.72
C SER A 185 -21.34 1.95 -3.61
N THR A 186 -21.58 1.09 -2.61
CA THR A 186 -22.37 1.44 -1.44
C THR A 186 -21.55 2.25 -0.43
N ALA A 187 -22.24 3.08 0.38
CA ALA A 187 -21.57 3.81 1.47
C ALA A 187 -20.87 2.86 2.47
N GLU A 188 -21.49 1.73 2.78
CA GLU A 188 -20.93 0.71 3.67
C GLU A 188 -19.68 0.08 3.08
N GLY A 189 -19.70 -0.32 1.82
CA GLY A 189 -18.55 -0.88 1.12
C GLY A 189 -17.36 0.09 1.06
N MET A 190 -17.64 1.37 0.82
CA MET A 190 -16.60 2.42 0.81
C MET A 190 -15.97 2.61 2.19
N ILE A 191 -16.78 2.59 3.26
CA ILE A 191 -16.28 2.67 4.65
C ILE A 191 -15.41 1.45 4.97
N VAL A 192 -15.87 0.24 4.64
CA VAL A 192 -15.13 -1.01 4.87
C VAL A 192 -13.79 -0.97 4.14
N ALA A 193 -13.77 -0.56 2.87
CA ALA A 193 -12.55 -0.45 2.08
C ALA A 193 -11.56 0.58 2.67
N SER A 194 -12.06 1.75 3.08
CA SER A 194 -11.24 2.78 3.71
C SER A 194 -10.66 2.30 5.05
N CYS A 195 -11.46 1.64 5.87
CA CYS A 195 -11.02 1.04 7.12
C CYS A 195 -9.96 -0.05 6.89
N ALA A 196 -10.12 -0.89 5.87
CA ALA A 196 -9.16 -1.93 5.53
C ALA A 196 -7.81 -1.33 5.10
N LEU A 197 -7.79 -0.30 4.26
CA LEU A 197 -6.55 0.41 3.88
C LEU A 197 -5.87 1.08 5.07
N LEU A 198 -6.65 1.72 5.96
CA LEU A 198 -6.11 2.29 7.19
C LEU A 198 -5.55 1.22 8.13
N LEU A 199 -6.19 0.07 8.21
CA LEU A 199 -5.71 -1.07 9.00
C LEU A 199 -4.40 -1.63 8.43
N TRP A 200 -4.27 -1.73 7.11
CA TRP A 200 -3.03 -2.10 6.44
C TRP A 200 -1.89 -1.09 6.65
N SER A 201 -2.21 0.18 6.85
CA SER A 201 -1.21 1.20 7.23
C SER A 201 -0.87 1.14 8.72
N GLY A 202 -1.86 0.96 9.58
CA GLY A 202 -1.72 1.03 11.04
C GLY A 202 -1.16 -0.25 11.67
N LEU A 203 -1.64 -1.43 11.24
CA LEU A 203 -1.27 -2.70 11.87
C LEU A 203 0.23 -3.02 11.74
N PRO A 204 0.85 -2.97 10.54
CA PRO A 204 2.29 -3.17 10.41
C PRO A 204 3.10 -2.11 11.16
N LEU A 205 2.62 -0.85 11.19
CA LEU A 205 3.26 0.24 11.91
C LEU A 205 3.30 -0.01 13.42
N VAL A 206 2.17 -0.43 14.00
CA VAL A 206 2.09 -0.77 15.44
C VAL A 206 2.98 -1.96 15.77
N LEU A 207 2.98 -2.99 14.93
CA LEU A 207 3.84 -4.16 15.11
C LEU A 207 5.33 -3.78 15.01
N ALA A 208 5.70 -2.98 14.02
CA ALA A 208 7.06 -2.47 13.87
C ALA A 208 7.48 -1.63 15.08
N ALA A 209 6.61 -0.71 15.54
CA ALA A 209 6.88 0.11 16.72
C ALA A 209 7.06 -0.71 18.01
N ARG A 210 6.24 -1.76 18.21
CA ARG A 210 6.38 -2.68 19.35
C ARG A 210 7.70 -3.44 19.29
N ARG A 211 8.05 -3.99 18.12
CA ARG A 211 9.32 -4.71 17.92
C ARG A 211 10.53 -3.80 18.09
N PHE A 212 10.47 -2.58 17.56
CA PHE A 212 11.54 -1.58 17.69
C PHE A 212 11.84 -1.22 19.15
N ARG A 213 10.82 -1.20 20.04
CA ARG A 213 11.02 -0.90 21.47
C ARG A 213 11.80 -2.00 22.21
N VAL A 214 11.65 -3.24 21.77
CA VAL A 214 12.22 -4.43 22.45
C VAL A 214 13.52 -4.88 21.77
N LYS A 215 13.78 -4.37 20.56
CA LYS A 215 14.97 -4.76 19.80
C LYS A 215 16.23 -4.17 20.43
N ASP A 216 17.23 -5.01 20.61
CA ASP A 216 18.61 -4.60 20.92
C ASP A 216 19.29 -4.22 19.61
N PHE A 217 19.85 -3.02 19.56
CA PHE A 217 20.61 -2.48 18.44
C PHE A 217 22.07 -2.50 18.73
#